data_8d2f7dafae24ceea2d2a648ed97865c3
#
_entry.id   8d2f7dafae24ceea2d2a648ed97865c3
#
_cell.length_a   1.000
_cell.length_b   1.000
_cell.length_c   1.000
_cell.angle_alpha   90.00
_cell.angle_beta   90.00
_cell.angle_gamma   90.00
#
_symmetry.space_group_name_H-M   'P 1'
#
loop_
_entity.id
_entity.type
_entity.pdbx_description
1 polymer ?
#
loop_
_entity_poly.entity_id
_entity_poly.type
_entity_poly.pdbx_seq_one_letter_code
_entity_poly.pdbx_strand_id
1 'polypeptide(L)'
;MTNGTKKEGKFMTPEELAKKAVSLLKSKADPEKAVQAQRYFKEQVSSYGLASQEVRDIGAELYQTVREEWTIRQAIEFCEILLPHKYLEAKGLATLIFLKYRKEFDRSIFLLIKKWLSRDYCDNWASVDVLCPDSLGALLERYPDLIQKIKGWTAHPNRWVKRASAVSFIKLARCGKCLDAVYQISKRLFPVEDDLIEKANGWLLREAGKVDMPRLERFLRRHGPRIPRTTLRYAIERFPDAKRKKLLAATR
;
A
#
# COMPACT_ATOMS: atom_id res chain seq x y z
N MET A 1 -54.36 -9.48 -17.28
CA MET A 1 -53.24 -10.29 -16.79
C MET A 1 -52.01 -9.90 -17.60
N THR A 2 -51.23 -8.95 -17.12
CA THR A 2 -50.01 -8.49 -17.80
C THR A 2 -48.82 -9.11 -17.09
N ASN A 3 -48.27 -10.16 -17.70
CA ASN A 3 -47.00 -10.77 -17.29
C ASN A 3 -45.87 -9.76 -17.51
N GLY A 4 -45.47 -9.07 -16.45
CA GLY A 4 -44.23 -8.30 -16.44
C GLY A 4 -43.04 -9.27 -16.33
N THR A 5 -42.45 -9.62 -17.45
CA THR A 5 -41.12 -10.26 -17.49
C THR A 5 -40.12 -9.31 -16.87
N LYS A 6 -39.74 -9.55 -15.58
CA LYS A 6 -38.52 -8.99 -15.00
C LYS A 6 -37.39 -9.42 -15.94
N LYS A 7 -36.79 -8.47 -16.67
CA LYS A 7 -35.46 -8.67 -17.26
C LYS A 7 -34.54 -9.04 -16.13
N GLU A 8 -34.12 -10.29 -16.03
CA GLU A 8 -32.97 -10.71 -15.25
C GLU A 8 -31.77 -9.93 -15.82
N GLY A 9 -31.42 -8.84 -15.18
CA GLY A 9 -30.21 -8.09 -15.51
C GLY A 9 -29.01 -9.03 -15.31
N LYS A 10 -28.30 -9.35 -16.38
CA LYS A 10 -27.09 -10.16 -16.31
C LYS A 10 -26.08 -9.42 -15.45
N PHE A 11 -25.84 -9.92 -14.24
CA PHE A 11 -24.84 -9.38 -13.33
C PHE A 11 -23.46 -9.43 -13.97
N MET A 12 -22.72 -8.33 -13.89
CA MET A 12 -21.36 -8.27 -14.44
C MET A 12 -20.40 -9.10 -13.58
N THR A 13 -19.78 -10.11 -14.19
CA THR A 13 -18.82 -10.96 -13.47
C THR A 13 -17.47 -10.26 -13.24
N PRO A 14 -16.64 -10.72 -12.26
CA PRO A 14 -15.30 -10.21 -12.07
C PRO A 14 -14.43 -10.26 -13.33
N GLU A 15 -14.56 -11.31 -14.15
CA GLU A 15 -13.85 -11.50 -15.41
C GLU A 15 -14.29 -10.48 -16.47
N GLU A 16 -15.61 -10.25 -16.60
CA GLU A 16 -16.16 -9.26 -17.53
C GLU A 16 -15.70 -7.85 -17.16
N LEU A 17 -15.73 -7.50 -15.85
CA LEU A 17 -15.24 -6.22 -15.36
C LEU A 17 -13.73 -6.07 -15.55
N ALA A 18 -12.95 -7.13 -15.33
CA ALA A 18 -11.50 -7.10 -15.54
C ALA A 18 -11.13 -6.88 -17.01
N LYS A 19 -11.85 -7.52 -17.93
CA LYS A 19 -11.69 -7.29 -19.40
C LYS A 19 -12.02 -5.84 -19.75
N LYS A 20 -13.13 -5.30 -19.24
CA LYS A 20 -13.52 -3.89 -19.43
C LYS A 20 -12.45 -2.95 -18.87
N ALA A 21 -11.95 -3.21 -17.66
CA ALA A 21 -10.90 -2.43 -17.01
C ALA A 21 -9.64 -2.35 -17.87
N VAL A 22 -9.13 -3.51 -18.32
CA VAL A 22 -7.93 -3.57 -19.17
C VAL A 22 -8.17 -2.87 -20.52
N SER A 23 -9.35 -3.00 -21.11
CA SER A 23 -9.70 -2.31 -22.36
C SER A 23 -9.69 -0.78 -22.19
N LEU A 24 -10.28 -0.27 -21.10
CA LEU A 24 -10.27 1.17 -20.78
C LEU A 24 -8.86 1.70 -20.52
N LEU A 25 -8.03 0.95 -19.81
CA LEU A 25 -6.63 1.34 -19.59
C LEU A 25 -5.86 1.42 -20.92
N LYS A 26 -6.04 0.41 -21.79
CA LYS A 26 -5.38 0.38 -23.10
C LYS A 26 -5.84 1.53 -24.00
N SER A 27 -7.13 1.86 -24.02
CA SER A 27 -7.65 2.94 -24.87
C SER A 27 -7.15 4.33 -24.49
N LYS A 28 -6.68 4.48 -23.25
CA LYS A 28 -6.13 5.75 -22.72
C LYS A 28 -4.60 5.72 -22.56
N ALA A 29 -3.94 4.67 -23.08
CA ALA A 29 -2.50 4.51 -22.92
C ALA A 29 -1.71 5.64 -23.60
N ASP A 30 -0.68 6.12 -22.89
CA ASP A 30 0.25 7.15 -23.33
C ASP A 30 1.69 6.59 -23.24
N PRO A 31 2.28 6.16 -24.38
CA PRO A 31 3.61 5.57 -24.38
C PRO A 31 4.72 6.50 -23.86
N GLU A 32 4.61 7.81 -24.08
CA GLU A 32 5.61 8.76 -23.60
C GLU A 32 5.59 8.87 -22.08
N LYS A 33 4.40 8.97 -21.49
CA LYS A 33 4.24 8.97 -20.02
C LYS A 33 4.61 7.61 -19.42
N ALA A 34 4.38 6.50 -20.12
CA ALA A 34 4.79 5.17 -19.68
C ALA A 34 6.33 5.09 -19.53
N VAL A 35 7.09 5.63 -20.49
CA VAL A 35 8.56 5.75 -20.39
C VAL A 35 8.96 6.66 -19.23
N GLN A 36 8.25 7.77 -19.01
CA GLN A 36 8.54 8.66 -17.89
C GLN A 36 8.26 8.00 -16.53
N ALA A 37 7.23 7.16 -16.43
CA ALA A 37 6.89 6.43 -15.20
C ALA A 37 8.04 5.51 -14.74
N GLN A 38 8.81 4.92 -15.66
CA GLN A 38 9.95 4.06 -15.35
C GLN A 38 11.00 4.77 -14.46
N ARG A 39 11.15 6.09 -14.56
CA ARG A 39 12.15 6.86 -13.78
C ARG A 39 11.95 6.79 -12.26
N TYR A 40 10.75 6.44 -11.80
CA TYR A 40 10.43 6.29 -10.38
C TYR A 40 10.77 4.91 -9.83
N PHE A 41 11.15 3.96 -10.68
CA PHE A 41 11.42 2.57 -10.32
C PHE A 41 12.84 2.19 -10.72
N LYS A 42 13.52 1.46 -9.83
CA LYS A 42 14.84 0.87 -10.13
C LYS A 42 14.67 -0.41 -10.96
N GLU A 43 13.63 -1.18 -10.62
CA GLU A 43 13.24 -2.38 -11.35
C GLU A 43 12.44 -2.00 -12.62
N GLN A 44 12.48 -2.84 -13.65
CA GLN A 44 11.67 -2.63 -14.84
C GLN A 44 10.17 -2.83 -14.50
N VAL A 45 9.34 -1.84 -14.81
CA VAL A 45 7.90 -1.89 -14.63
C VAL A 45 7.18 -1.64 -15.95
N SER A 46 6.01 -2.23 -16.11
CA SER A 46 5.11 -1.93 -17.23
C SER A 46 4.05 -0.93 -16.77
N SER A 47 3.84 0.12 -17.56
CA SER A 47 2.81 1.14 -17.33
C SER A 47 2.08 1.41 -18.63
N TYR A 48 0.80 1.73 -18.55
CA TYR A 48 0.04 2.33 -19.66
C TYR A 48 0.29 3.84 -19.77
N GLY A 49 0.94 4.45 -18.77
CA GLY A 49 1.23 5.89 -18.77
C GLY A 49 0.08 6.77 -18.28
N LEU A 50 -0.92 6.22 -17.59
CA LEU A 50 -2.01 7.01 -17.04
C LEU A 50 -1.58 7.72 -15.75
N ALA A 51 -2.05 8.95 -15.58
CA ALA A 51 -1.93 9.64 -14.31
C ALA A 51 -2.76 8.96 -13.22
N SER A 52 -2.31 9.06 -11.96
CA SER A 52 -3.02 8.44 -10.83
C SER A 52 -4.48 8.91 -10.70
N GLN A 53 -4.81 10.13 -11.15
CA GLN A 53 -6.19 10.63 -11.15
C GLN A 53 -7.04 9.89 -12.18
N GLU A 54 -6.53 9.70 -13.40
CA GLU A 54 -7.24 8.97 -14.45
C GLU A 54 -7.54 7.53 -14.03
N VAL A 55 -6.60 6.86 -13.35
CA VAL A 55 -6.83 5.51 -12.81
C VAL A 55 -7.94 5.52 -11.73
N ARG A 56 -7.97 6.57 -10.88
CA ARG A 56 -9.05 6.73 -9.89
C ARG A 56 -10.40 6.96 -10.53
N ASP A 57 -10.46 7.77 -11.59
CA ASP A 57 -11.69 8.09 -12.29
C ASP A 57 -12.27 6.84 -13.00
N ILE A 58 -11.41 6.06 -13.68
CA ILE A 58 -11.78 4.76 -14.23
C ILE A 58 -12.25 3.81 -13.12
N GLY A 59 -11.55 3.74 -12.02
CA GLY A 59 -11.94 2.91 -10.87
C GLY A 59 -13.29 3.31 -10.27
N ALA A 60 -13.60 4.61 -10.23
CA ALA A 60 -14.88 5.11 -9.77
C ALA A 60 -16.01 4.74 -10.75
N GLU A 61 -15.79 4.90 -12.05
CA GLU A 61 -16.74 4.49 -13.10
C GLU A 61 -17.05 2.99 -13.02
N LEU A 62 -16.01 2.16 -13.00
CA LEU A 62 -16.16 0.70 -12.91
C LEU A 62 -16.89 0.28 -11.63
N TYR A 63 -16.57 0.89 -10.48
CA TYR A 63 -17.26 0.61 -9.23
C TYR A 63 -18.76 0.92 -9.31
N GLN A 64 -19.17 2.03 -9.94
CA GLN A 64 -20.58 2.37 -10.09
C GLN A 64 -21.36 1.28 -10.84
N THR A 65 -20.73 0.55 -11.77
CA THR A 65 -21.42 -0.51 -12.53
C THR A 65 -21.69 -1.78 -11.72
N VAL A 66 -21.02 -1.96 -10.57
CA VAL A 66 -21.09 -3.22 -9.78
C VAL A 66 -21.46 -3.02 -8.31
N ARG A 67 -21.49 -1.78 -7.80
CA ARG A 67 -21.62 -1.49 -6.37
C ARG A 67 -22.89 -2.04 -5.70
N GLU A 68 -23.98 -2.19 -6.45
CA GLU A 68 -25.26 -2.68 -5.93
C GLU A 68 -25.33 -4.23 -5.95
N GLU A 69 -24.42 -4.87 -6.69
CA GLU A 69 -24.46 -6.31 -6.95
C GLU A 69 -23.33 -7.07 -6.27
N TRP A 70 -22.16 -6.43 -6.18
CA TRP A 70 -20.96 -7.06 -5.65
C TRP A 70 -20.86 -6.95 -4.12
N THR A 71 -20.28 -7.97 -3.57
CA THR A 71 -19.78 -8.01 -2.18
C THR A 71 -18.26 -8.07 -2.20
N ILE A 72 -17.64 -8.13 -1.03
CA ILE A 72 -16.18 -8.33 -0.90
C ILE A 72 -15.70 -9.58 -1.67
N ARG A 73 -16.54 -10.59 -1.84
CA ARG A 73 -16.18 -11.82 -2.55
C ARG A 73 -15.83 -11.55 -4.02
N GLN A 74 -16.71 -10.89 -4.76
CA GLN A 74 -16.47 -10.54 -6.17
C GLN A 74 -15.29 -9.55 -6.31
N ALA A 75 -15.13 -8.62 -5.35
CA ALA A 75 -14.00 -7.73 -5.33
C ALA A 75 -12.66 -8.47 -5.13
N ILE A 76 -12.64 -9.55 -4.35
CA ILE A 76 -11.47 -10.43 -4.19
C ILE A 76 -11.18 -11.18 -5.49
N GLU A 77 -12.19 -11.77 -6.12
CA GLU A 77 -12.06 -12.47 -7.40
C GLU A 77 -11.49 -11.52 -8.49
N PHE A 78 -12.01 -10.30 -8.58
CA PHE A 78 -11.48 -9.26 -9.45
C PHE A 78 -10.00 -8.92 -9.16
N CYS A 79 -9.63 -8.82 -7.88
CA CYS A 79 -8.24 -8.59 -7.48
C CYS A 79 -7.34 -9.77 -7.89
N GLU A 80 -7.79 -11.00 -7.74
CA GLU A 80 -6.99 -12.18 -8.12
C GLU A 80 -6.74 -12.26 -9.63
N ILE A 81 -7.57 -11.59 -10.46
CA ILE A 81 -7.36 -11.46 -11.90
C ILE A 81 -6.36 -10.31 -12.21
N LEU A 82 -6.52 -9.14 -11.59
CA LEU A 82 -5.78 -7.94 -11.99
C LEU A 82 -4.48 -7.69 -11.22
N LEU A 83 -4.36 -8.13 -9.96
CA LEU A 83 -3.11 -7.94 -9.21
C LEU A 83 -1.91 -8.67 -9.82
N PRO A 84 -2.04 -9.89 -10.41
CA PRO A 84 -0.94 -10.52 -11.14
C PRO A 84 -0.61 -9.86 -12.48
N HIS A 85 -1.44 -8.93 -12.97
CA HIS A 85 -1.22 -8.28 -14.26
C HIS A 85 0.08 -7.47 -14.25
N LYS A 86 0.81 -7.45 -15.39
CA LYS A 86 2.12 -6.78 -15.47
C LYS A 86 2.07 -5.25 -15.35
N TYR A 87 0.93 -4.61 -15.67
CA TYR A 87 0.81 -3.15 -15.70
C TYR A 87 0.40 -2.56 -14.34
N LEU A 88 1.07 -1.48 -13.94
CA LEU A 88 0.84 -0.78 -12.67
C LEU A 88 -0.62 -0.35 -12.47
N GLU A 89 -1.22 0.20 -13.53
CA GLU A 89 -2.58 0.73 -13.48
C GLU A 89 -3.62 -0.36 -13.25
N ALA A 90 -3.40 -1.57 -13.77
CA ALA A 90 -4.29 -2.71 -13.54
C ALA A 90 -4.26 -3.12 -12.06
N LYS A 91 -3.07 -3.20 -11.44
CA LYS A 91 -2.90 -3.44 -10.01
C LYS A 91 -3.54 -2.31 -9.18
N GLY A 92 -3.39 -1.06 -9.64
CA GLY A 92 -4.03 0.10 -9.03
C GLY A 92 -5.56 0.01 -9.03
N LEU A 93 -6.18 -0.32 -10.18
CA LEU A 93 -7.64 -0.50 -10.29
C LEU A 93 -8.14 -1.63 -9.37
N ALA A 94 -7.45 -2.78 -9.35
CA ALA A 94 -7.77 -3.88 -8.45
C ALA A 94 -7.86 -3.39 -7.00
N THR A 95 -6.82 -2.70 -6.56
CA THR A 95 -6.75 -2.17 -5.19
C THR A 95 -7.83 -1.12 -4.92
N LEU A 96 -8.09 -0.21 -5.85
CA LEU A 96 -9.11 0.84 -5.68
C LEU A 96 -10.51 0.24 -5.50
N ILE A 97 -10.88 -0.75 -6.29
CA ILE A 97 -12.18 -1.43 -6.18
C ILE A 97 -12.25 -2.24 -4.88
N PHE A 98 -11.22 -3.02 -4.56
CA PHE A 98 -11.16 -3.78 -3.31
C PHE A 98 -11.39 -2.90 -2.07
N LEU A 99 -10.76 -1.74 -2.02
CA LEU A 99 -10.88 -0.81 -0.90
C LEU A 99 -12.28 -0.18 -0.76
N LYS A 100 -13.14 -0.22 -1.77
CA LYS A 100 -14.55 0.20 -1.65
C LYS A 100 -15.33 -0.70 -0.69
N TYR A 101 -14.94 -1.97 -0.59
CA TYR A 101 -15.56 -2.98 0.28
C TYR A 101 -14.88 -3.11 1.65
N ARG A 102 -14.00 -2.17 2.05
CA ARG A 102 -13.24 -2.25 3.32
C ARG A 102 -14.09 -2.39 4.59
N LYS A 103 -15.37 -1.99 4.55
CA LYS A 103 -16.29 -2.16 5.67
C LYS A 103 -16.63 -3.63 5.92
N GLU A 104 -16.53 -4.47 4.89
CA GLU A 104 -16.78 -5.92 4.93
C GLU A 104 -15.51 -6.72 5.30
N PHE A 105 -14.36 -6.06 5.49
CA PHE A 105 -13.12 -6.74 5.82
C PHE A 105 -13.23 -7.44 7.18
N ASP A 106 -12.92 -8.73 7.18
CA ASP A 106 -12.74 -9.53 8.36
C ASP A 106 -11.28 -9.99 8.52
N ARG A 107 -11.01 -10.86 9.50
CA ARG A 107 -9.65 -11.36 9.78
C ARG A 107 -9.04 -12.17 8.64
N SER A 108 -9.83 -12.79 7.78
CA SER A 108 -9.34 -13.58 6.65
C SER A 108 -8.60 -12.73 5.63
N ILE A 109 -9.02 -11.46 5.48
CA ILE A 109 -8.39 -10.49 4.58
C ILE A 109 -6.90 -10.25 4.93
N PHE A 110 -6.54 -10.35 6.22
CA PHE A 110 -5.13 -10.25 6.63
C PHE A 110 -4.25 -11.34 6.00
N LEU A 111 -4.73 -12.58 5.99
CA LEU A 111 -4.03 -13.72 5.38
C LEU A 111 -4.06 -13.62 3.85
N LEU A 112 -5.16 -13.17 3.29
CA LEU A 112 -5.31 -12.96 1.85
C LEU A 112 -4.28 -11.93 1.32
N ILE A 113 -4.17 -10.78 1.97
CA ILE A 113 -3.19 -9.76 1.58
C ILE A 113 -1.76 -10.31 1.73
N LYS A 114 -1.47 -11.04 2.82
CA LYS A 114 -0.18 -11.72 2.96
C LYS A 114 0.10 -12.67 1.79
N LYS A 115 -0.91 -13.46 1.36
CA LYS A 115 -0.81 -14.36 0.20
C LYS A 115 -0.46 -13.57 -1.07
N TRP A 116 -1.15 -12.46 -1.34
CA TRP A 116 -0.90 -11.62 -2.52
C TRP A 116 0.52 -11.04 -2.53
N LEU A 117 0.97 -10.52 -1.39
CA LEU A 117 2.34 -10.01 -1.24
C LEU A 117 3.39 -11.13 -1.42
N SER A 118 3.17 -12.30 -0.80
CA SER A 118 4.12 -13.43 -0.85
C SER A 118 4.21 -14.08 -2.23
N ARG A 119 3.20 -13.90 -3.07
CA ARG A 119 3.14 -14.38 -4.47
C ARG A 119 3.58 -13.32 -5.47
N ASP A 120 4.12 -12.20 -5.01
CA ASP A 120 4.53 -11.07 -5.83
C ASP A 120 3.43 -10.49 -6.72
N TYR A 121 2.15 -10.64 -6.33
CA TYR A 121 1.05 -9.96 -7.01
C TYR A 121 1.18 -8.44 -6.89
N CYS A 122 1.72 -7.95 -5.75
CA CYS A 122 2.17 -6.59 -5.56
C CYS A 122 3.71 -6.58 -5.61
N ASP A 123 4.28 -6.56 -6.81
CA ASP A 123 5.70 -6.75 -7.11
C ASP A 123 6.52 -5.45 -7.19
N ASN A 124 5.96 -4.35 -6.73
CA ASN A 124 6.60 -3.04 -6.73
C ASN A 124 6.11 -2.20 -5.54
N TRP A 125 6.90 -1.19 -5.20
CA TRP A 125 6.60 -0.31 -4.04
C TRP A 125 5.27 0.41 -4.18
N ALA A 126 4.88 0.84 -5.39
CA ALA A 126 3.67 1.61 -5.60
C ALA A 126 2.40 0.78 -5.30
N SER A 127 2.34 -0.49 -5.76
CA SER A 127 1.21 -1.37 -5.47
C SER A 127 1.08 -1.71 -3.98
N VAL A 128 2.21 -1.92 -3.28
CA VAL A 128 2.22 -2.17 -1.83
C VAL A 128 1.74 -0.94 -1.06
N ASP A 129 2.20 0.26 -1.47
CA ASP A 129 1.90 1.52 -0.79
C ASP A 129 0.45 2.02 -1.02
N VAL A 130 -0.18 1.57 -2.10
CA VAL A 130 -1.62 1.81 -2.32
C VAL A 130 -2.48 0.81 -1.55
N LEU A 131 -2.10 -0.47 -1.53
CA LEU A 131 -2.88 -1.53 -0.89
C LEU A 131 -2.82 -1.46 0.64
N CYS A 132 -1.61 -1.50 1.23
CA CYS A 132 -1.43 -1.85 2.62
C CYS A 132 -1.88 -0.79 3.64
N PRO A 133 -1.68 0.53 3.45
CA PRO A 133 -2.08 1.52 4.44
C PRO A 133 -3.59 1.57 4.68
N ASP A 134 -4.39 1.34 3.65
CA ASP A 134 -5.85 1.39 3.74
C ASP A 134 -6.48 0.05 4.13
N SER A 135 -5.92 -1.06 3.67
CA SER A 135 -6.47 -2.37 3.97
C SER A 135 -5.95 -2.93 5.29
N LEU A 136 -4.63 -3.13 5.41
CA LEU A 136 -4.03 -3.64 6.64
C LEU A 136 -4.16 -2.64 7.78
N GLY A 137 -4.00 -1.34 7.53
CA GLY A 137 -4.19 -0.30 8.54
C GLY A 137 -5.58 -0.37 9.19
N ALA A 138 -6.65 -0.52 8.39
CA ALA A 138 -8.01 -0.68 8.90
C ALA A 138 -8.19 -2.00 9.71
N LEU A 139 -7.55 -3.09 9.27
CA LEU A 139 -7.58 -4.36 10.01
C LEU A 139 -6.84 -4.26 11.35
N LEU A 140 -5.70 -3.59 11.39
CA LEU A 140 -4.92 -3.40 12.63
C LEU A 140 -5.67 -2.53 13.65
N GLU A 141 -6.45 -1.56 13.18
CA GLU A 141 -7.31 -0.75 14.04
C GLU A 141 -8.48 -1.57 14.59
N ARG A 142 -9.11 -2.39 13.76
CA ARG A 142 -10.25 -3.24 14.12
C ARG A 142 -9.86 -4.48 14.92
N TYR A 143 -8.67 -5.03 14.68
CA TYR A 143 -8.15 -6.26 15.28
C TYR A 143 -6.72 -6.06 15.80
N PRO A 144 -6.53 -5.41 16.97
CA PRO A 144 -5.20 -5.03 17.48
C PRO A 144 -4.25 -6.21 17.74
N ASP A 145 -4.76 -7.42 17.95
CA ASP A 145 -3.94 -8.63 18.09
C ASP A 145 -3.14 -8.97 16.82
N LEU A 146 -3.59 -8.52 15.63
CA LEU A 146 -2.86 -8.67 14.37
C LEU A 146 -1.54 -7.88 14.36
N ILE A 147 -1.39 -6.87 15.24
CA ILE A 147 -0.14 -6.10 15.37
C ILE A 147 1.05 -7.00 15.68
N GLN A 148 0.87 -8.03 16.53
CA GLN A 148 1.96 -8.96 16.80
C GLN A 148 2.32 -9.82 15.59
N LYS A 149 1.33 -10.22 14.80
CA LYS A 149 1.55 -10.98 13.57
C LYS A 149 2.31 -10.16 12.53
N ILE A 150 1.92 -8.89 12.33
CA ILE A 150 2.57 -8.03 11.35
C ILE A 150 3.99 -7.62 11.76
N LYS A 151 4.29 -7.53 13.07
CA LYS A 151 5.67 -7.39 13.57
C LYS A 151 6.56 -8.55 13.13
N GLY A 152 6.03 -9.76 13.02
CA GLY A 152 6.76 -10.91 12.48
C GLY A 152 7.12 -10.77 11.00
N TRP A 153 6.37 -9.97 10.25
CA TRP A 153 6.65 -9.75 8.82
C TRP A 153 7.96 -8.98 8.56
N THR A 154 8.50 -8.29 9.55
CA THR A 154 9.82 -7.62 9.44
C THR A 154 10.96 -8.59 9.14
N ALA A 155 10.82 -9.87 9.49
CA ALA A 155 11.80 -10.94 9.24
C ALA A 155 11.40 -11.85 8.05
N HIS A 156 10.30 -11.55 7.34
CA HIS A 156 9.82 -12.39 6.24
C HIS A 156 10.82 -12.39 5.07
N PRO A 157 11.07 -13.51 4.35
CA PRO A 157 12.01 -13.53 3.22
C PRO A 157 11.58 -12.62 2.06
N ASN A 158 10.28 -12.53 1.78
CA ASN A 158 9.77 -11.70 0.70
C ASN A 158 9.85 -10.21 1.07
N ARG A 159 10.44 -9.38 0.18
CA ARG A 159 10.64 -7.94 0.30
C ARG A 159 9.33 -7.18 0.51
N TRP A 160 8.28 -7.55 -0.21
CA TRP A 160 7.01 -6.83 -0.20
C TRP A 160 6.23 -7.05 1.10
N VAL A 161 6.32 -8.25 1.66
CA VAL A 161 5.79 -8.54 3.01
C VAL A 161 6.56 -7.74 4.07
N LYS A 162 7.90 -7.66 3.98
CA LYS A 162 8.69 -6.78 4.87
C LYS A 162 8.25 -5.32 4.73
N ARG A 163 8.13 -4.80 3.49
CA ARG A 163 7.69 -3.42 3.25
C ARG A 163 6.30 -3.18 3.85
N ALA A 164 5.37 -4.11 3.64
CA ALA A 164 4.02 -4.03 4.17
C ALA A 164 4.00 -3.91 5.71
N SER A 165 4.96 -4.53 6.43
CA SER A 165 5.05 -4.38 7.89
C SER A 165 5.23 -2.93 8.34
N ALA A 166 5.91 -2.11 7.55
CA ALA A 166 6.08 -0.69 7.82
C ALA A 166 4.90 0.15 7.31
N VAL A 167 4.55 -0.01 6.01
CA VAL A 167 3.60 0.91 5.38
C VAL A 167 2.17 0.74 5.87
N SER A 168 1.82 -0.41 6.43
CA SER A 168 0.50 -0.64 7.05
C SER A 168 0.21 0.29 8.23
N PHE A 169 1.24 0.81 8.87
CA PHE A 169 1.09 1.73 10.01
C PHE A 169 1.12 3.21 9.63
N ILE A 170 1.34 3.56 8.36
CA ILE A 170 1.50 4.96 7.92
C ILE A 170 0.31 5.83 8.35
N LYS A 171 -0.91 5.38 8.07
CA LYS A 171 -2.11 6.13 8.45
C LYS A 171 -2.34 6.17 9.96
N LEU A 172 -2.09 5.06 10.64
CA LEU A 172 -2.18 4.96 12.10
C LEU A 172 -1.16 5.90 12.77
N ALA A 173 0.09 5.88 12.32
CA ALA A 173 1.14 6.76 12.82
C ALA A 173 0.80 8.24 12.63
N ARG A 174 0.26 8.61 11.46
CA ARG A 174 -0.20 9.97 11.15
C ARG A 174 -1.31 10.46 12.09
N CYS A 175 -2.14 9.54 12.58
CA CYS A 175 -3.19 9.84 13.56
C CYS A 175 -2.72 9.64 15.01
N GLY A 176 -1.43 9.42 15.28
CA GLY A 176 -0.91 9.19 16.63
C GLY A 176 -1.26 7.82 17.24
N LYS A 177 -1.80 6.91 16.42
CA LYS A 177 -2.20 5.57 16.85
C LYS A 177 -1.06 4.57 16.73
N CYS A 178 -1.02 3.59 17.61
CA CYS A 178 -0.06 2.47 17.59
C CYS A 178 1.43 2.87 17.59
N LEU A 179 1.79 4.04 18.13
CA LEU A 179 3.16 4.57 18.06
C LEU A 179 4.20 3.61 18.67
N ASP A 180 3.88 2.87 19.74
CA ASP A 180 4.80 1.87 20.31
C ASP A 180 5.11 0.75 19.31
N ALA A 181 4.10 0.28 18.59
CA ALA A 181 4.28 -0.72 17.54
C ALA A 181 5.12 -0.17 16.38
N VAL A 182 4.87 1.09 15.98
CA VAL A 182 5.64 1.80 14.95
C VAL A 182 7.14 1.81 15.27
N TYR A 183 7.53 2.24 16.48
CA TYR A 183 8.93 2.26 16.88
C TYR A 183 9.56 0.86 17.01
N GLN A 184 8.77 -0.14 17.46
CA GLN A 184 9.23 -1.53 17.51
C GLN A 184 9.49 -2.12 16.13
N ILE A 185 8.57 -1.89 15.18
CA ILE A 185 8.71 -2.32 13.77
C ILE A 185 9.93 -1.62 13.15
N SER A 186 10.01 -0.31 13.32
CA SER A 186 11.13 0.47 12.79
C SER A 186 12.49 -0.09 13.25
N LYS A 187 12.64 -0.35 14.56
CA LYS A 187 13.86 -0.95 15.13
C LYS A 187 14.19 -2.32 14.52
N ARG A 188 13.18 -3.16 14.28
CA ARG A 188 13.38 -4.49 13.68
C ARG A 188 13.84 -4.42 12.23
N LEU A 189 13.50 -3.34 11.52
CA LEU A 189 13.88 -3.14 10.13
C LEU A 189 15.27 -2.50 9.95
N PHE A 190 15.92 -2.00 10.99
CA PHE A 190 17.26 -1.40 10.88
C PHE A 190 18.33 -2.33 10.27
N PRO A 191 18.37 -3.64 10.58
CA PRO A 191 19.35 -4.55 9.98
C PRO A 191 19.06 -4.95 8.52
N VAL A 192 17.96 -4.48 7.94
CA VAL A 192 17.55 -4.89 6.58
C VAL A 192 18.22 -3.98 5.55
N GLU A 193 19.15 -4.53 4.80
CA GLU A 193 19.88 -3.85 3.73
C GLU A 193 19.10 -3.86 2.42
N ASP A 194 18.04 -3.05 2.36
CA ASP A 194 17.19 -2.89 1.19
C ASP A 194 16.68 -1.45 1.14
N ASP A 195 17.06 -0.71 0.10
CA ASP A 195 16.74 0.72 -0.07
C ASP A 195 15.22 1.00 -0.02
N LEU A 196 14.39 0.11 -0.56
CA LEU A 196 12.93 0.26 -0.52
C LEU A 196 12.36 0.03 0.88
N ILE A 197 12.98 -0.84 1.67
CA ILE A 197 12.60 -1.07 3.07
C ILE A 197 13.07 0.10 3.94
N GLU A 198 14.30 0.57 3.72
CA GLU A 198 14.85 1.74 4.43
C GLU A 198 13.99 2.99 4.22
N LYS A 199 13.56 3.24 2.96
CA LYS A 199 12.66 4.35 2.62
C LYS A 199 11.29 4.21 3.29
N ALA A 200 10.70 3.02 3.28
CA ALA A 200 9.43 2.75 3.95
C ALA A 200 9.52 2.97 5.46
N ASN A 201 10.60 2.50 6.08
CA ASN A 201 10.86 2.69 7.50
C ASN A 201 11.06 4.17 7.85
N GLY A 202 11.82 4.90 7.04
CA GLY A 202 11.98 6.35 7.21
C GLY A 202 10.66 7.11 7.04
N TRP A 203 9.83 6.75 6.08
CA TRP A 203 8.48 7.30 5.91
C TRP A 203 7.61 7.05 7.14
N LEU A 204 7.61 5.81 7.64
CA LEU A 204 6.87 5.45 8.87
C LEU A 204 7.27 6.33 10.06
N LEU A 205 8.58 6.46 10.31
CA LEU A 205 9.10 7.31 11.38
C LEU A 205 8.76 8.78 11.17
N ARG A 206 8.81 9.29 9.94
CA ARG A 206 8.42 10.65 9.60
C ARG A 206 6.95 10.92 9.95
N GLU A 207 6.05 10.00 9.61
CA GLU A 207 4.62 10.17 9.94
C GLU A 207 4.39 10.16 11.47
N ALA A 208 5.09 9.30 12.23
CA ALA A 208 5.07 9.32 13.68
C ALA A 208 5.64 10.63 14.25
N GLY A 209 6.70 11.15 13.65
CA GLY A 209 7.34 12.40 14.08
C GLY A 209 6.50 13.65 13.82
N LYS A 210 5.53 13.62 12.90
CA LYS A 210 4.57 14.72 12.72
C LYS A 210 3.66 14.90 13.93
N VAL A 211 3.42 13.83 14.67
CA VAL A 211 2.57 13.82 15.86
C VAL A 211 3.39 14.05 17.13
N ASP A 212 4.55 13.41 17.25
CA ASP A 212 5.44 13.50 18.41
C ASP A 212 6.91 13.59 17.98
N MET A 213 7.29 14.78 17.54
CA MET A 213 8.68 15.07 17.12
C MET A 213 9.69 14.86 18.24
N PRO A 214 9.46 15.26 19.51
CA PRO A 214 10.38 14.99 20.62
C PRO A 214 10.59 13.49 20.85
N ARG A 215 9.57 12.66 20.74
CA ARG A 215 9.69 11.20 20.86
C ARG A 215 10.54 10.63 19.73
N LEU A 216 10.30 11.07 18.50
CA LEU A 216 11.11 10.65 17.35
C LEU A 216 12.57 11.07 17.56
N GLU A 217 12.85 12.30 17.99
CA GLU A 217 14.22 12.76 18.26
C GLU A 217 14.93 11.88 19.31
N ARG A 218 14.28 11.58 20.43
CA ARG A 218 14.82 10.68 21.46
C ARG A 218 15.10 9.29 20.90
N PHE A 219 14.19 8.75 20.10
CA PHE A 219 14.34 7.43 19.46
C PHE A 219 15.55 7.41 18.52
N LEU A 220 15.70 8.43 17.66
CA LEU A 220 16.80 8.52 16.72
C LEU A 220 18.16 8.64 17.44
N ARG A 221 18.25 9.48 18.48
CA ARG A 221 19.48 9.61 19.29
C ARG A 221 19.85 8.31 20.01
N ARG A 222 18.86 7.61 20.58
CA ARG A 222 19.06 6.34 21.28
C ARG A 222 19.62 5.24 20.39
N HIS A 223 19.24 5.21 19.11
CA HIS A 223 19.63 4.15 18.19
C HIS A 223 20.79 4.54 17.26
N GLY A 224 21.07 5.83 17.09
CA GLY A 224 22.24 6.41 16.45
C GLY A 224 22.78 5.66 15.24
N PRO A 225 24.00 5.10 15.34
CA PRO A 225 24.67 4.44 14.19
C PRO A 225 23.99 3.20 13.65
N ARG A 226 23.02 2.61 14.40
CA ARG A 226 22.26 1.44 13.92
C ARG A 226 21.21 1.79 12.88
N ILE A 227 20.89 3.08 12.71
CA ILE A 227 19.84 3.54 11.79
C ILE A 227 20.46 3.70 10.40
N PRO A 228 19.96 2.97 9.38
CA PRO A 228 20.40 3.17 8.01
C PRO A 228 20.26 4.64 7.58
N ARG A 229 21.24 5.14 6.83
CA ARG A 229 21.28 6.57 6.45
C ARG A 229 20.07 7.01 5.64
N THR A 230 19.56 6.17 4.76
CA THR A 230 18.31 6.43 4.02
C THR A 230 17.14 6.56 4.98
N THR A 231 16.97 5.61 5.91
CA THR A 231 15.92 5.66 6.93
C THR A 231 15.97 6.96 7.73
N LEU A 232 17.18 7.34 8.21
CA LEU A 232 17.36 8.57 8.98
C LEU A 232 16.98 9.81 8.17
N ARG A 233 17.47 9.94 6.91
CA ARG A 233 17.18 11.10 6.07
C ARG A 233 15.68 11.29 5.83
N TYR A 234 14.95 10.20 5.56
CA TYR A 234 13.50 10.22 5.40
C TYR A 234 12.77 10.57 6.71
N ALA A 235 13.22 10.00 7.84
CA ALA A 235 12.59 10.23 9.15
C ALA A 235 12.66 11.70 9.59
N ILE A 236 13.77 12.38 9.31
CA ILE A 236 14.01 13.76 9.76
C ILE A 236 13.62 14.84 8.75
N GLU A 237 13.01 14.46 7.62
CA GLU A 237 12.65 15.40 6.54
C GLU A 237 11.86 16.63 7.03
N ARG A 238 11.03 16.45 8.04
CA ARG A 238 10.18 17.50 8.62
C ARG A 238 10.79 18.22 9.83
N PHE A 239 12.02 17.90 10.20
CA PHE A 239 12.74 18.63 11.25
C PHE A 239 13.28 19.96 10.72
N PRO A 240 13.40 21.00 11.59
CA PRO A 240 14.13 22.22 11.26
C PRO A 240 15.57 21.93 10.83
N ASP A 241 16.13 22.68 9.90
CA ASP A 241 17.42 22.40 9.29
C ASP A 241 18.56 22.28 10.31
N ALA A 242 18.60 23.14 11.33
CA ALA A 242 19.59 23.07 12.40
C ALA A 242 19.53 21.74 13.17
N LYS A 243 18.31 21.24 13.45
CA LYS A 243 18.12 19.93 14.11
C LYS A 243 18.48 18.77 13.17
N ARG A 244 18.14 18.86 11.89
CA ARG A 244 18.52 17.84 10.88
C ARG A 244 20.03 17.67 10.83
N LYS A 245 20.79 18.78 10.72
CA LYS A 245 22.27 18.75 10.72
C LYS A 245 22.81 18.09 11.98
N LYS A 246 22.32 18.48 13.17
CA LYS A 246 22.73 17.89 14.45
C LYS A 246 22.43 16.39 14.54
N LEU A 247 21.25 15.93 14.09
CA LEU A 247 20.89 14.51 14.10
C LEU A 247 21.75 13.72 13.11
N LEU A 248 22.01 14.25 11.92
CA LEU A 248 22.89 13.60 10.94
C LEU A 248 24.32 13.45 11.44
N ALA A 249 24.81 14.37 12.25
CA ALA A 249 26.14 14.29 12.86
C ALA A 249 26.17 13.32 14.07
N ALA A 250 25.15 13.38 14.93
CA ALA A 250 25.08 12.58 16.17
C ALA A 250 24.77 11.08 15.95
N THR A 251 24.44 10.68 14.72
CA THR A 251 24.07 9.30 14.35
C THR A 251 25.04 8.68 13.32
N ARG A 252 26.26 9.20 13.26
CA ARG A 252 27.36 8.63 12.47
C ARG A 252 27.99 7.45 13.16
#